data_e03a3aae360939ce4214221822e8a2a0
#
_entry.id   e03a3aae360939ce4214221822e8a2a0
#
_cell.length_a   1.000
_cell.length_b   1.000
_cell.length_c   1.000
_cell.angle_alpha   90.00
_cell.angle_beta   90.00
_cell.angle_gamma   90.00
#
_symmetry.space_group_name_H-M   'P 1'
#
loop_
_entity.id
_entity.type
_entity.pdbx_description
1 polymer ?
#
loop_
_entity_poly.entity_id
_entity_poly.type
_entity_poly.pdbx_seq_one_letter_code
_entity_poly.pdbx_strand_id
1 'polypeptide(L)'
;MSESSFTKVSVVGVRVEMPSNQPIILLQDESQQKYLPIWVGAVEATAIAFAQQGVIPARPLTHDLFTDTLKVFKQKLVEVRITALRDGIFYAELDFGQAQILSARPSDAIALALRNDCPIYVATDVLNSAAIEVPAEEEDELEKFKEFLDQVNPDDFKS
;
A
#
# COMPACT_ATOMS: atom_id res chain seq x y z
N MET A 1 21.80 20.90 -3.52
CA MET A 1 20.58 20.16 -3.86
C MET A 1 20.59 18.84 -3.11
N SER A 2 19.70 18.69 -2.17
CA SER A 2 19.52 17.39 -1.55
C SER A 2 18.83 16.49 -2.56
N GLU A 3 19.47 15.41 -2.96
CA GLU A 3 18.78 14.35 -3.66
C GLU A 3 17.66 13.88 -2.75
N SER A 4 16.42 13.89 -3.25
CA SER A 4 15.30 13.35 -2.50
C SER A 4 15.54 11.88 -2.26
N SER A 5 15.75 11.51 -1.00
CA SER A 5 15.91 10.12 -0.62
C SER A 5 14.56 9.43 -0.56
N PHE A 6 14.55 8.15 -0.85
CA PHE A 6 13.39 7.28 -0.77
C PHE A 6 13.64 6.16 0.22
N THR A 7 12.61 5.81 0.95
CA THR A 7 12.66 4.74 1.93
C THR A 7 11.77 3.60 1.47
N LYS A 8 12.31 2.39 1.50
CA LYS A 8 11.55 1.19 1.15
C LYS A 8 10.53 0.88 2.24
N VAL A 9 9.31 0.57 1.80
CA VAL A 9 8.21 0.21 2.70
C VAL A 9 7.55 -1.08 2.26
N SER A 10 6.84 -1.71 3.16
CA SER A 10 6.01 -2.88 2.87
C SER A 10 4.56 -2.60 3.26
N VAL A 11 3.64 -3.33 2.63
CA VAL A 11 2.21 -3.26 2.97
C VAL A 11 1.97 -4.12 4.20
N VAL A 12 1.57 -3.50 5.30
CA VAL A 12 1.17 -4.23 6.52
C VAL A 12 -0.20 -4.86 6.32
N GLY A 13 -1.12 -4.09 5.75
CA GLY A 13 -2.47 -4.59 5.47
C GLY A 13 -3.46 -3.48 5.23
N VAL A 14 -4.69 -3.91 5.00
CA VAL A 14 -5.85 -3.03 4.88
C VAL A 14 -6.58 -3.02 6.21
N ARG A 15 -6.94 -1.84 6.68
CA ARG A 15 -7.73 -1.64 7.90
C ARG A 15 -8.96 -0.83 7.56
N VAL A 16 -9.98 -0.93 8.40
CA VAL A 16 -11.19 -0.11 8.27
C VAL A 16 -11.25 0.80 9.50
N GLU A 17 -11.27 2.10 9.26
CA GLU A 17 -11.41 3.08 10.33
C GLU A 17 -12.88 3.19 10.74
N MET A 18 -13.13 3.03 12.01
CA MET A 18 -14.47 3.20 12.57
C MET A 18 -14.58 4.54 13.31
N PRO A 19 -15.74 5.21 13.33
CA PRO A 19 -17.02 4.78 12.80
C PRO A 19 -17.26 5.11 11.33
N SER A 20 -16.32 5.78 10.65
CA SER A 20 -16.48 6.24 9.25
C SER A 20 -16.57 5.10 8.24
N ASN A 21 -16.12 3.90 8.60
CA ASN A 21 -16.06 2.73 7.74
C ASN A 21 -15.14 2.94 6.51
N GLN A 22 -14.12 3.80 6.69
CA GLN A 22 -13.21 4.15 5.59
C GLN A 22 -11.99 3.23 5.59
N PRO A 23 -11.66 2.60 4.44
CA PRO A 23 -10.47 1.76 4.36
C PRO A 23 -9.18 2.58 4.41
N ILE A 24 -8.19 2.00 5.08
CA ILE A 24 -6.85 2.55 5.22
C ILE A 24 -5.86 1.47 4.80
N ILE A 25 -4.92 1.84 3.95
CA ILE A 25 -3.74 1.02 3.68
C ILE A 25 -2.64 1.45 4.63
N LEU A 26 -2.07 0.50 5.34
CA LEU A 26 -0.98 0.77 6.26
C LEU A 26 0.33 0.30 5.65
N LEU A 27 1.25 1.23 5.41
CA LEU A 27 2.60 0.97 4.95
C LEU A 27 3.57 1.05 6.14
N GLN A 28 4.58 0.23 6.14
CA GLN A 28 5.60 0.20 7.19
C GLN A 28 6.98 0.43 6.61
N ASP A 29 7.71 1.38 7.21
CA ASP A 29 9.14 1.53 6.99
C ASP A 29 9.86 0.35 7.65
N GLU A 30 10.58 -0.45 6.87
CA GLU A 30 11.26 -1.65 7.37
C GLU A 30 12.38 -1.34 8.37
N SER A 31 12.92 -0.13 8.35
CA SER A 31 14.10 0.21 9.15
C SER A 31 13.83 0.96 10.45
N GLN A 32 12.70 1.67 10.59
CA GLN A 32 12.50 2.63 11.69
C GLN A 32 11.15 2.53 12.40
N GLN A 33 10.37 1.51 12.16
CA GLN A 33 9.08 1.30 12.83
C GLN A 33 8.10 2.46 12.64
N LYS A 34 8.17 3.12 11.49
CA LYS A 34 7.22 4.15 11.09
C LYS A 34 6.12 3.54 10.24
N TYR A 35 4.91 4.00 10.45
CA TYR A 35 3.74 3.52 9.72
C TYR A 35 3.11 4.69 8.98
N LEU A 36 2.86 4.51 7.70
CA LEU A 36 2.19 5.51 6.88
C LEU A 36 0.78 5.05 6.54
N PRO A 37 -0.25 5.67 7.13
CA PRO A 37 -1.64 5.37 6.76
C PRO A 37 -2.03 6.14 5.51
N ILE A 38 -2.69 5.47 4.57
CA ILE A 38 -3.21 6.07 3.35
C ILE A 38 -4.69 5.70 3.23
N TRP A 39 -5.57 6.70 3.23
CA TRP A 39 -6.99 6.48 3.04
C TRP A 39 -7.27 6.19 1.57
N VAL A 40 -8.06 5.16 1.31
CA VAL A 40 -8.38 4.69 -0.05
C VAL A 40 -9.86 4.38 -0.17
N GLY A 41 -10.34 4.25 -1.40
CA GLY A 41 -11.70 3.79 -1.65
C GLY A 41 -11.87 2.29 -1.41
N ALA A 42 -13.11 1.85 -1.25
CA ALA A 42 -13.41 0.44 -0.98
C ALA A 42 -12.99 -0.48 -2.14
N VAL A 43 -13.14 -0.02 -3.36
CA VAL A 43 -12.75 -0.80 -4.55
C VAL A 43 -11.24 -1.01 -4.58
N GLU A 44 -10.47 0.06 -4.34
CA GLU A 44 -9.02 0.02 -4.33
C GLU A 44 -8.50 -0.82 -3.17
N ALA A 45 -9.13 -0.69 -2.00
CA ALA A 45 -8.78 -1.49 -0.82
C ALA A 45 -8.97 -2.98 -1.09
N THR A 46 -10.05 -3.34 -1.77
CA THR A 46 -10.32 -4.74 -2.17
C THR A 46 -9.25 -5.26 -3.12
N ALA A 47 -8.86 -4.45 -4.10
CA ALA A 47 -7.82 -4.83 -5.05
C ALA A 47 -6.47 -5.10 -4.33
N ILE A 48 -6.13 -4.28 -3.36
CA ILE A 48 -4.91 -4.45 -2.57
C ILE A 48 -5.01 -5.69 -1.67
N ALA A 49 -6.14 -5.86 -1.00
CA ALA A 49 -6.36 -7.02 -0.12
C ALA A 49 -6.28 -8.34 -0.89
N PHE A 50 -6.88 -8.41 -2.07
CA PHE A 50 -6.82 -9.60 -2.92
C PHE A 50 -5.37 -9.94 -3.30
N ALA A 51 -4.61 -8.94 -3.73
CA ALA A 51 -3.20 -9.15 -4.08
C ALA A 51 -2.38 -9.63 -2.87
N GLN A 52 -2.61 -9.03 -1.71
CA GLN A 52 -1.90 -9.38 -0.49
C GLN A 52 -2.22 -10.78 -0.01
N GLN A 53 -3.46 -11.22 -0.16
CA GLN A 53 -3.92 -12.54 0.24
C GLN A 53 -3.68 -13.62 -0.81
N GLY A 54 -3.17 -13.26 -1.98
CA GLY A 54 -2.95 -14.19 -3.07
C GLY A 54 -4.23 -14.70 -3.71
N VAL A 55 -5.32 -13.94 -3.61
CA VAL A 55 -6.60 -14.30 -4.23
C VAL A 55 -6.50 -14.09 -5.73
N ILE A 56 -6.77 -15.14 -6.49
CA ILE A 56 -6.82 -15.08 -7.95
C ILE A 56 -8.27 -15.18 -8.38
N PRO A 57 -8.88 -14.08 -8.88
CA PRO A 57 -10.25 -14.14 -9.32
C PRO A 57 -10.41 -14.98 -10.61
N ALA A 58 -11.60 -15.50 -10.85
CA ALA A 58 -11.88 -16.34 -12.02
C ALA A 58 -11.65 -15.57 -13.34
N ARG A 59 -11.92 -14.27 -13.34
CA ARG A 59 -11.60 -13.37 -14.45
C ARG A 59 -10.76 -12.21 -13.93
N PRO A 60 -9.80 -11.68 -14.72
CA PRO A 60 -8.95 -10.61 -14.25
C PRO A 60 -9.73 -9.35 -13.92
N LEU A 61 -9.46 -8.77 -12.75
CA LEU A 61 -9.95 -7.44 -12.37
C LEU A 61 -9.06 -6.38 -13.02
N THR A 62 -9.38 -5.11 -12.80
CA THR A 62 -8.69 -3.99 -13.49
C THR A 62 -7.17 -4.03 -13.31
N HIS A 63 -6.68 -4.23 -12.09
CA HIS A 63 -5.23 -4.25 -11.83
C HIS A 63 -4.58 -5.52 -12.37
N ASP A 64 -5.30 -6.65 -12.36
CA ASP A 64 -4.82 -7.88 -13.00
C ASP A 64 -4.71 -7.69 -14.50
N LEU A 65 -5.72 -7.06 -15.10
CA LEU A 65 -5.73 -6.77 -16.54
C LEU A 65 -4.58 -5.82 -16.90
N PHE A 66 -4.33 -4.80 -16.07
CA PHE A 66 -3.20 -3.89 -16.29
C PHE A 66 -1.87 -4.67 -16.30
N THR A 67 -1.69 -5.56 -15.33
CA THR A 67 -0.49 -6.41 -15.24
C THR A 67 -0.36 -7.32 -16.45
N ASP A 68 -1.46 -7.92 -16.90
CA ASP A 68 -1.47 -8.75 -18.11
C ASP A 68 -1.14 -7.93 -19.36
N THR A 69 -1.64 -6.70 -19.42
CA THR A 69 -1.34 -5.76 -20.52
C THR A 69 0.16 -5.47 -20.60
N LEU A 70 0.81 -5.24 -19.46
CA LEU A 70 2.26 -5.03 -19.43
C LEU A 70 3.00 -6.23 -20.01
N LYS A 71 2.57 -7.44 -19.68
CA LYS A 71 3.19 -8.67 -20.21
C LYS A 71 3.03 -8.77 -21.72
N VAL A 72 1.86 -8.44 -22.24
CA VAL A 72 1.60 -8.45 -23.70
C VAL A 72 2.54 -7.48 -24.41
N PHE A 73 2.76 -6.30 -23.86
CA PHE A 73 3.63 -5.30 -24.44
C PHE A 73 5.11 -5.46 -24.02
N LYS A 74 5.44 -6.54 -23.30
CA LYS A 74 6.80 -6.85 -22.85
C LYS A 74 7.41 -5.72 -22.01
N GLN A 75 6.58 -5.07 -21.21
CA GLN A 75 7.00 -4.05 -20.25
C GLN A 75 6.99 -4.63 -18.85
N LYS A 76 7.90 -4.15 -18.02
CA LYS A 76 8.01 -4.60 -16.63
C LYS A 76 7.93 -3.39 -15.70
N LEU A 77 7.05 -3.47 -14.70
CA LEU A 77 7.04 -2.49 -13.62
C LEU A 77 8.25 -2.78 -12.71
N VAL A 78 9.15 -1.81 -12.60
CA VAL A 78 10.41 -1.95 -11.86
C VAL A 78 10.21 -1.61 -10.39
N GLU A 79 9.54 -0.50 -10.12
CA GLU A 79 9.23 -0.04 -8.77
C GLU A 79 8.11 0.98 -8.80
N VAL A 80 7.51 1.22 -7.64
CA VAL A 80 6.57 2.31 -7.46
C VAL A 80 7.06 3.22 -6.35
N ARG A 81 6.76 4.51 -6.45
CA ARG A 81 7.20 5.50 -5.48
C ARG A 81 6.04 6.41 -5.11
N ILE A 82 5.85 6.63 -3.82
CA ILE A 82 5.00 7.70 -3.31
C ILE A 82 5.90 8.92 -3.14
N THR A 83 5.67 9.94 -3.95
CA THR A 83 6.64 11.03 -4.15
C THR A 83 6.33 12.28 -3.36
N ALA A 84 5.05 12.54 -3.07
CA ALA A 84 4.64 13.78 -2.43
C ALA A 84 3.31 13.63 -1.70
N LEU A 85 3.11 14.50 -0.72
CA LEU A 85 1.82 14.75 -0.08
C LEU A 85 1.57 16.25 -0.17
N ARG A 86 0.50 16.64 -0.87
CA ARG A 86 0.15 18.05 -1.08
C ARG A 86 -1.33 18.23 -0.86
N ASP A 87 -1.68 19.13 0.05
CA ASP A 87 -3.09 19.43 0.38
C ASP A 87 -3.91 18.17 0.72
N GLY A 88 -3.30 17.25 1.48
CA GLY A 88 -3.93 16.00 1.87
C GLY A 88 -3.98 14.92 0.79
N ILE A 89 -3.39 15.17 -0.38
CA ILE A 89 -3.39 14.25 -1.50
C ILE A 89 -2.00 13.67 -1.70
N PHE A 90 -1.91 12.34 -1.69
CA PHE A 90 -0.68 11.63 -2.00
C PHE A 90 -0.51 11.47 -3.52
N TYR A 91 0.70 11.69 -3.97
CA TYR A 91 1.10 11.49 -5.37
C TYR A 91 2.05 10.31 -5.46
N ALA A 92 1.89 9.51 -6.51
CA ALA A 92 2.75 8.35 -6.74
C ALA A 92 3.17 8.25 -8.20
N GLU A 93 4.16 7.43 -8.44
CA GLU A 93 4.70 7.16 -9.77
C GLU A 93 4.93 5.68 -9.96
N LEU A 94 4.66 5.21 -11.18
CA LEU A 94 5.07 3.90 -11.67
C LEU A 94 6.34 4.08 -12.47
N ASP A 95 7.37 3.31 -12.16
CA ASP A 95 8.65 3.34 -12.89
C ASP A 95 8.79 2.04 -13.68
N PHE A 96 8.82 2.17 -15.01
CA PHE A 96 9.00 1.04 -15.92
C PHE A 96 10.45 0.89 -16.40
N GLY A 97 11.37 1.68 -15.83
CA GLY A 97 12.76 1.72 -16.28
C GLY A 97 12.95 2.62 -17.51
N GLN A 98 14.21 2.91 -17.84
CA GLN A 98 14.57 3.71 -19.02
C GLN A 98 13.87 5.08 -19.05
N ALA A 99 13.71 5.72 -17.88
CA ALA A 99 13.05 7.01 -17.72
C ALA A 99 11.56 7.01 -18.11
N GLN A 100 10.92 5.86 -18.15
CA GLN A 100 9.49 5.74 -18.42
C GLN A 100 8.73 5.78 -17.10
N ILE A 101 8.22 6.94 -16.76
CA ILE A 101 7.54 7.22 -15.49
C ILE A 101 6.10 7.61 -15.78
N LEU A 102 5.17 7.03 -15.03
CA LEU A 102 3.75 7.34 -15.15
C LEU A 102 3.21 7.75 -13.79
N SER A 103 2.55 8.91 -13.73
CA SER A 103 1.88 9.37 -12.51
C SER A 103 0.67 8.48 -12.21
N ALA A 104 0.48 8.15 -10.93
CA ALA A 104 -0.59 7.27 -10.48
C ALA A 104 -1.07 7.66 -9.08
N ARG A 105 -2.27 7.23 -8.74
CA ARG A 105 -2.72 7.29 -7.35
C ARG A 105 -1.94 6.26 -6.53
N PRO A 106 -1.63 6.53 -5.24
CA PRO A 106 -0.94 5.57 -4.40
C PRO A 106 -1.63 4.21 -4.32
N SER A 107 -2.97 4.19 -4.26
CA SER A 107 -3.75 2.94 -4.19
C SER A 107 -3.51 2.06 -5.42
N ASP A 108 -3.52 2.64 -6.61
CA ASP A 108 -3.26 1.92 -7.85
C ASP A 108 -1.80 1.45 -7.93
N ALA A 109 -0.87 2.32 -7.54
CA ALA A 109 0.55 1.98 -7.53
C ALA A 109 0.84 0.80 -6.60
N ILE A 110 0.26 0.80 -5.39
CA ILE A 110 0.42 -0.29 -4.42
C ILE A 110 -0.20 -1.59 -4.95
N ALA A 111 -1.42 -1.52 -5.50
CA ALA A 111 -2.10 -2.69 -6.05
C ALA A 111 -1.29 -3.33 -7.19
N LEU A 112 -0.67 -2.51 -8.03
CA LEU A 112 0.18 -2.99 -9.13
C LEU A 112 1.52 -3.52 -8.62
N ALA A 113 2.12 -2.87 -7.63
CA ALA A 113 3.38 -3.32 -7.05
C ALA A 113 3.25 -4.73 -6.46
N LEU A 114 2.16 -4.99 -5.74
CA LEU A 114 1.91 -6.31 -5.14
C LEU A 114 1.73 -7.40 -6.21
N ARG A 115 1.09 -7.07 -7.33
CA ARG A 115 0.87 -8.03 -8.43
C ARG A 115 2.13 -8.29 -9.24
N ASN A 116 3.05 -7.34 -9.28
CA ASN A 116 4.26 -7.42 -10.08
C ASN A 116 5.51 -7.74 -9.23
N ASP A 117 5.35 -7.99 -7.95
CA ASP A 117 6.43 -8.30 -7.01
C ASP A 117 7.55 -7.26 -7.06
N CYS A 118 7.21 -5.99 -7.20
CA CYS A 118 8.20 -4.93 -7.23
C CYS A 118 8.16 -4.11 -5.95
N PRO A 119 9.29 -3.46 -5.59
CA PRO A 119 9.36 -2.70 -4.34
C PRO A 119 8.52 -1.43 -4.38
N ILE A 120 8.10 -1.01 -3.19
CA ILE A 120 7.39 0.23 -2.94
C ILE A 120 8.30 1.15 -2.14
N TYR A 121 8.48 2.37 -2.62
CA TYR A 121 9.26 3.40 -1.94
C TYR A 121 8.38 4.59 -1.60
N VAL A 122 8.71 5.25 -0.51
CA VAL A 122 8.07 6.52 -0.11
C VAL A 122 9.17 7.55 0.05
N ALA A 123 8.94 8.75 -0.47
CA ALA A 123 9.87 9.86 -0.26
C ALA A 123 10.08 10.03 1.24
N THR A 124 11.34 10.11 1.67
CA THR A 124 11.67 10.20 3.10
C THR A 124 11.01 11.42 3.75
N ASP A 125 10.91 12.53 3.01
CA ASP A 125 10.22 13.73 3.48
C ASP A 125 8.73 13.47 3.76
N VAL A 126 8.07 12.65 2.94
CA VAL A 126 6.67 12.27 3.15
C VAL A 126 6.52 11.42 4.40
N LEU A 127 7.41 10.46 4.62
CA LEU A 127 7.42 9.66 5.84
C LEU A 127 7.62 10.55 7.07
N ASN A 128 8.57 11.47 7.01
CA ASN A 128 8.88 12.36 8.14
C ASN A 128 7.69 13.26 8.50
N SER A 129 6.88 13.65 7.52
CA SER A 129 5.75 14.55 7.75
C SER A 129 4.44 13.83 8.08
N ALA A 130 4.23 12.62 7.59
CA ALA A 130 2.92 11.97 7.63
C ALA A 130 2.91 10.61 8.35
N ALA A 131 4.08 9.99 8.56
CA ALA A 131 4.14 8.70 9.22
C ALA A 131 3.92 8.83 10.73
N ILE A 132 3.39 7.76 11.30
CA ILE A 132 3.18 7.62 12.73
C ILE A 132 4.27 6.72 13.29
N GLU A 133 4.94 7.17 14.34
CA GLU A 133 5.90 6.32 15.07
C GLU A 133 5.13 5.55 16.15
N VAL A 134 5.35 4.25 16.17
CA VAL A 134 4.80 3.39 17.21
C VAL A 134 5.96 2.95 18.10
N PRO A 135 5.95 3.28 19.40
CA PRO A 135 6.98 2.81 20.32
C PRO A 135 7.03 1.28 20.36
N ALA A 136 8.22 0.71 20.57
CA ALA A 136 8.43 -0.74 20.57
C ALA A 136 7.52 -1.49 21.56
N GLU A 137 7.14 -0.85 22.66
CA GLU A 137 6.21 -1.41 23.65
C GLU A 137 4.78 -1.49 23.12
N GLU A 138 4.40 -0.59 22.23
CA GLU A 138 3.08 -0.60 21.60
C GLU A 138 3.02 -1.51 20.37
N GLU A 139 4.15 -1.86 19.79
CA GLU A 139 4.20 -2.86 18.70
C GLU A 139 3.69 -4.22 19.17
N ASP A 140 4.09 -4.63 20.36
CA ASP A 140 3.59 -5.89 20.93
C ASP A 140 2.08 -5.85 21.13
N GLU A 141 1.52 -4.71 21.53
CA GLU A 141 0.08 -4.52 21.67
C GLU A 141 -0.61 -4.50 20.30
N LEU A 142 0.01 -3.89 19.30
CA LEU A 142 -0.51 -3.89 17.93
C LEU A 142 -0.49 -5.30 17.33
N GLU A 143 0.56 -6.06 17.54
CA GLU A 143 0.64 -7.45 17.08
C GLU A 143 -0.40 -8.30 17.79
N LYS A 144 -0.58 -8.13 19.09
CA LYS A 144 -1.63 -8.82 19.86
C LYS A 144 -3.02 -8.42 19.37
N PHE A 145 -3.22 -7.16 19.04
CA PHE A 145 -4.48 -6.67 18.49
C PHE A 145 -4.73 -7.25 17.10
N LYS A 146 -3.68 -7.34 16.28
CA LYS A 146 -3.71 -8.01 14.97
C LYS A 146 -4.10 -9.48 15.11
N GLU A 147 -3.43 -10.20 16.00
CA GLU A 147 -3.73 -11.60 16.27
C GLU A 147 -5.16 -11.78 16.78
N PHE A 148 -5.61 -10.87 17.63
CA PHE A 148 -6.99 -10.87 18.11
C PHE A 148 -7.97 -10.69 16.96
N LEU A 149 -7.73 -9.76 16.06
CA LEU A 149 -8.59 -9.52 14.87
C LEU A 149 -8.60 -10.73 13.94
N ASP A 150 -7.47 -11.39 13.77
CA ASP A 150 -7.37 -12.59 12.92
C ASP A 150 -8.10 -13.79 13.51
N GLN A 151 -8.28 -13.82 14.83
CA GLN A 151 -8.99 -14.88 15.54
C GLN A 151 -10.49 -14.62 15.68
N VAL A 152 -10.93 -13.39 15.44
CA VAL A 152 -12.35 -13.04 15.58
C VAL A 152 -13.10 -13.51 14.34
N ASN A 153 -14.11 -14.34 14.55
CA ASN A 153 -14.99 -14.81 13.50
C ASN A 153 -15.92 -13.66 13.07
N PRO A 154 -16.11 -13.43 11.76
CA PRO A 154 -17.10 -12.44 11.29
C PRO A 154 -18.50 -12.62 11.90
N ASP A 155 -18.87 -13.84 12.28
CA ASP A 155 -20.17 -14.11 12.91
C ASP A 155 -20.29 -13.50 14.32
N ASP A 156 -19.16 -13.21 14.98
CA ASP A 156 -19.16 -12.57 16.31
C ASP A 156 -19.64 -11.12 16.26
N PHE A 157 -19.68 -10.51 15.08
CA PHE A 157 -20.15 -9.15 14.86
C PHE A 157 -21.59 -9.05 14.37
N LYS A 158 -22.27 -10.18 14.21
CA LYS A 158 -23.69 -10.20 13.90
C LYS A 158 -24.48 -10.05 15.19
N SER A 159 -25.12 -8.92 15.35
CA SER A 159 -26.09 -8.70 16.41
C SER A 159 -27.37 -9.46 16.16
#